data_a54f8ace6d9932daad2aa4dccca547e3
#
_entry.id   a54f8ace6d9932daad2aa4dccca547e3
#
_cell.length_a   1.000
_cell.length_b   1.000
_cell.length_c   1.000
_cell.angle_alpha   90.00
_cell.angle_beta   90.00
_cell.angle_gamma   90.00
#
_symmetry.space_group_name_H-M   'P 1'
#
loop_
_entity.id
_entity.type
_entity.pdbx_description
1 polymer ?
#
loop_
_entity_poly.entity_id
_entity_poly.type
_entity_poly.pdbx_seq_one_letter_code
_entity_poly.pdbx_strand_id
1 'polypeptide(L)'
;LVGSEMCIRDRLNDDDRITFHLSPAFLALVAFCFSMTIGVLWEFFEFGMDFFLGTDMQKDTVIHAIHSVSLDPTLSNKVVTIPDIQDVVINGESLGLGGYLDIGIIDTMKDLFVNFIGAVVFSLSGFFFARSKGRRKSAAQGFVPSKKTAEQDYLQQALEEADQKDADAPTPDGPPAPGEPEGA
;
A
#
# COMPACT_ATOMS: atom_id res chain seq x y z
N LEU A 1 6.51 23.19 -5.93
CA LEU A 1 5.95 21.80 -6.03
C LEU A 1 5.09 21.44 -4.82
N VAL A 2 5.37 21.93 -3.62
CA VAL A 2 4.56 21.67 -2.41
C VAL A 2 3.21 22.41 -2.44
N GLY A 3 3.11 23.56 -3.12
CA GLY A 3 1.87 24.35 -3.24
C GLY A 3 0.81 23.71 -4.15
N SER A 4 1.18 22.90 -5.13
CA SER A 4 0.23 22.27 -6.06
C SER A 4 -0.54 21.10 -5.43
N GLU A 5 0.07 20.34 -4.55
CA GLU A 5 -0.60 19.22 -3.86
C GLU A 5 -1.61 19.74 -2.82
N MET A 6 -1.33 20.87 -2.20
CA MET A 6 -2.23 21.51 -1.24
C MET A 6 -3.47 22.09 -1.92
N CYS A 7 -3.32 22.73 -3.11
CA CYS A 7 -4.44 23.20 -3.89
C CYS A 7 -5.34 22.08 -4.44
N ILE A 8 -4.78 20.92 -4.76
CA ILE A 8 -5.57 19.75 -5.19
C ILE A 8 -6.38 19.18 -4.03
N ARG A 9 -5.79 19.10 -2.85
CA ARG A 9 -6.46 18.60 -1.64
C ARG A 9 -7.59 19.54 -1.19
N ASP A 10 -7.38 20.86 -1.23
CA ASP A 10 -8.42 21.83 -0.85
C ASP A 10 -9.55 21.89 -1.90
N ARG A 11 -9.23 21.80 -3.20
CA ARG A 11 -10.25 21.72 -4.25
C ARG A 11 -11.10 20.45 -4.17
N LEU A 12 -10.51 19.32 -3.76
CA LEU A 12 -11.26 18.06 -3.58
C LEU A 12 -12.12 18.09 -2.30
N ASN A 13 -11.77 18.91 -1.33
CA ASN A 13 -12.49 19.01 -0.06
C ASN A 13 -13.56 20.13 -0.07
N ASP A 14 -13.43 21.11 -0.96
CA ASP A 14 -14.30 22.30 -1.05
C ASP A 14 -15.34 22.20 -2.20
N ASP A 15 -15.30 21.08 -2.95
CA ASP A 15 -16.31 20.84 -3.97
C ASP A 15 -17.58 20.27 -3.31
N ASP A 16 -18.46 21.13 -2.85
CA ASP A 16 -19.79 20.81 -2.31
C ASP A 16 -20.66 19.96 -3.27
N ARG A 17 -20.19 19.73 -4.50
CA ARG A 17 -20.87 18.92 -5.51
C ARG A 17 -20.61 17.42 -5.38
N ILE A 18 -19.63 17.02 -4.58
CA ILE A 18 -19.25 15.62 -4.43
C ILE A 18 -19.15 15.26 -2.94
N THR A 19 -20.27 15.22 -2.26
CA THR A 19 -20.38 14.61 -0.94
C THR A 19 -20.35 13.09 -1.08
N PHE A 20 -19.17 12.50 -1.20
CA PHE A 20 -19.01 11.06 -1.11
C PHE A 20 -19.20 10.62 0.34
N HIS A 21 -20.41 10.23 0.68
CA HIS A 21 -20.67 9.48 1.90
C HIS A 21 -20.29 8.01 1.68
N LEU A 22 -19.00 7.70 1.78
CA LEU A 22 -18.52 6.33 1.69
C LEU A 22 -19.05 5.55 2.90
N SER A 23 -19.75 4.45 2.64
CA SER A 23 -20.23 3.59 3.71
C SER A 23 -19.05 2.93 4.44
N PRO A 24 -19.15 2.67 5.76
CA PRO A 24 -18.11 1.95 6.49
C PRO A 24 -17.75 0.60 5.87
N ALA A 25 -18.72 -0.09 5.28
CA ALA A 25 -18.50 -1.35 4.59
C ALA A 25 -17.66 -1.18 3.32
N PHE A 26 -17.91 -0.12 2.54
CA PHE A 26 -17.10 0.17 1.36
C PHE A 26 -15.65 0.49 1.72
N LEU A 27 -15.42 1.32 2.75
CA LEU A 27 -14.07 1.63 3.22
C LEU A 27 -13.33 0.38 3.69
N ALA A 28 -14.01 -0.51 4.42
CA ALA A 28 -13.42 -1.77 4.86
C ALA A 28 -13.06 -2.68 3.67
N LEU A 29 -13.95 -2.76 2.66
CA LEU A 29 -13.70 -3.52 1.44
C LEU A 29 -12.50 -2.98 0.67
N VAL A 30 -12.40 -1.66 0.49
CA VAL A 30 -11.26 -1.03 -0.19
C VAL A 30 -9.96 -1.30 0.57
N ALA A 31 -9.97 -1.15 1.90
CA ALA A 31 -8.80 -1.44 2.72
C ALA A 31 -8.36 -2.91 2.61
N PHE A 32 -9.31 -3.84 2.61
CA PHE A 32 -9.07 -5.26 2.40
C PHE A 32 -8.44 -5.52 1.02
N CYS A 33 -9.07 -5.03 -0.05
CA CYS A 33 -8.57 -5.22 -1.42
C CYS A 33 -7.17 -4.62 -1.60
N PHE A 34 -6.93 -3.43 -1.05
CA PHE A 34 -5.62 -2.79 -1.12
C PHE A 34 -4.55 -3.61 -0.41
N SER A 35 -4.82 -4.08 0.82
CA SER A 35 -3.89 -4.93 1.57
C SER A 35 -3.57 -6.22 0.81
N MET A 36 -4.59 -6.89 0.28
CA MET A 36 -4.40 -8.11 -0.52
C MET A 36 -3.58 -7.84 -1.79
N THR A 37 -3.83 -6.72 -2.47
CA THR A 37 -3.09 -6.35 -3.68
C THR A 37 -1.60 -6.18 -3.39
N ILE A 38 -1.25 -5.50 -2.29
CA ILE A 38 0.16 -5.31 -1.90
C ILE A 38 0.82 -6.65 -1.62
N GLY A 39 0.14 -7.56 -0.90
CA GLY A 39 0.67 -8.91 -0.65
C GLY A 39 0.92 -9.69 -1.94
N VAL A 40 -0.04 -9.69 -2.87
CA VAL A 40 0.13 -10.38 -4.17
C VAL A 40 1.26 -9.77 -5.01
N LEU A 41 1.42 -8.43 -5.00
CA LEU A 41 2.52 -7.77 -5.70
C LEU A 41 3.88 -8.16 -5.09
N TRP A 42 3.93 -8.38 -3.79
CA TRP A 42 5.13 -8.86 -3.12
C TRP A 42 5.49 -10.28 -3.58
N GLU A 43 4.52 -11.19 -3.62
CA GLU A 43 4.72 -12.55 -4.15
C GLU A 43 5.21 -12.55 -5.61
N PHE A 44 4.66 -11.67 -6.46
CA PHE A 44 5.16 -11.51 -7.82
C PHE A 44 6.61 -11.02 -7.88
N PHE A 45 6.99 -10.15 -6.95
CA PHE A 45 8.36 -9.69 -6.84
C PHE A 45 9.29 -10.83 -6.43
N GLU A 46 8.95 -11.62 -5.40
CA GLU A 46 9.75 -12.77 -4.95
C GLU A 46 9.90 -13.81 -6.06
N PHE A 47 8.78 -14.21 -6.68
CA PHE A 47 8.81 -15.10 -7.83
C PHE A 47 9.69 -14.58 -8.97
N GLY A 48 9.59 -13.27 -9.27
CA GLY A 48 10.42 -12.66 -10.32
C GLY A 48 11.91 -12.69 -9.99
N MET A 49 12.27 -12.44 -8.73
CA MET A 49 13.65 -12.53 -8.26
C MET A 49 14.20 -13.94 -8.40
N ASP A 50 13.43 -14.96 -7.97
CA ASP A 50 13.84 -16.35 -8.05
C ASP A 50 13.96 -16.82 -9.49
N PHE A 51 12.97 -16.47 -10.34
CA PHE A 51 12.94 -16.91 -11.73
C PHE A 51 14.02 -16.24 -12.61
N PHE A 52 14.23 -14.92 -12.47
CA PHE A 52 15.15 -14.18 -13.36
C PHE A 52 16.56 -14.10 -12.83
N LEU A 53 16.76 -14.09 -11.52
CA LEU A 53 18.07 -13.89 -10.89
C LEU A 53 18.59 -15.15 -10.20
N GLY A 54 17.79 -16.24 -10.11
CA GLY A 54 18.18 -17.51 -9.48
C GLY A 54 18.39 -17.32 -7.97
N THR A 55 17.59 -16.49 -7.33
CA THR A 55 17.57 -16.35 -5.88
C THR A 55 16.67 -17.44 -5.26
N ASP A 56 16.47 -17.43 -3.98
CA ASP A 56 15.60 -18.33 -3.23
C ASP A 56 14.85 -17.49 -2.19
N MET A 57 14.02 -16.57 -2.71
CA MET A 57 13.17 -15.71 -1.85
C MET A 57 11.94 -16.45 -1.40
N GLN A 58 11.30 -17.21 -2.32
CA GLN A 58 10.23 -18.14 -2.02
C GLN A 58 10.83 -19.43 -1.50
N LYS A 59 10.80 -19.63 -0.18
CA LYS A 59 11.48 -20.73 0.49
C LYS A 59 10.89 -22.10 0.13
N ASP A 60 11.75 -22.99 -0.32
CA ASP A 60 11.37 -24.35 -0.62
C ASP A 60 10.97 -25.16 0.63
N THR A 61 9.91 -25.91 0.51
CA THR A 61 9.48 -26.86 1.55
C THR A 61 9.66 -28.28 1.06
N VAL A 62 10.24 -29.14 1.91
CA VAL A 62 10.35 -30.57 1.63
C VAL A 62 9.00 -31.25 1.84
N ILE A 63 8.48 -31.87 0.78
CA ILE A 63 7.22 -32.61 0.80
C ILE A 63 7.46 -34.10 0.56
N HIS A 64 6.59 -34.95 1.13
CA HIS A 64 6.72 -36.42 1.05
C HIS A 64 5.71 -37.09 0.12
N ALA A 65 4.84 -36.29 -0.51
CA ALA A 65 3.90 -36.81 -1.50
C ALA A 65 3.65 -35.75 -2.59
N ILE A 66 3.53 -36.22 -3.81
CA ILE A 66 3.11 -35.39 -4.95
C ILE A 66 1.87 -36.01 -5.60
N HIS A 67 1.02 -35.13 -6.09
CA HIS A 67 -0.21 -35.47 -6.78
C HIS A 67 -0.22 -34.70 -8.11
N SER A 68 -0.21 -35.41 -9.23
CA SER A 68 -0.16 -34.76 -10.53
C SER A 68 -0.90 -35.56 -11.60
N VAL A 69 -1.61 -34.84 -12.45
CA VAL A 69 -2.19 -35.35 -13.67
C VAL A 69 -1.12 -35.58 -14.75
N SER A 70 -0.01 -34.84 -14.68
CA SER A 70 1.10 -34.96 -15.63
C SER A 70 1.82 -36.31 -15.54
N LEU A 71 1.60 -37.07 -14.46
CA LEU A 71 2.13 -38.39 -14.26
C LEU A 71 1.21 -39.50 -14.83
N ASP A 72 0.04 -39.15 -15.38
CA ASP A 72 -0.91 -40.08 -15.96
C ASP A 72 -0.48 -40.47 -17.38
N PRO A 73 -0.01 -41.73 -17.59
CA PRO A 73 0.44 -42.17 -18.91
C PRO A 73 -0.69 -42.31 -19.92
N THR A 74 -1.94 -42.32 -19.44
CA THR A 74 -3.13 -42.47 -20.30
C THR A 74 -3.67 -41.15 -20.84
N LEU A 75 -3.13 -40.01 -20.39
CA LEU A 75 -3.56 -38.64 -20.73
C LEU A 75 -5.06 -38.41 -20.48
N SER A 76 -5.66 -39.14 -19.55
CA SER A 76 -7.08 -39.06 -19.20
C SER A 76 -7.38 -38.13 -18.03
N ASN A 77 -6.43 -37.26 -17.65
CA ASN A 77 -6.50 -36.34 -16.51
C ASN A 77 -6.74 -37.03 -15.15
N LYS A 78 -6.26 -38.24 -14.99
CA LYS A 78 -6.30 -38.93 -13.70
C LYS A 78 -5.15 -38.42 -12.83
N VAL A 79 -5.47 -38.08 -11.58
CA VAL A 79 -4.44 -37.74 -10.61
C VAL A 79 -3.67 -39.00 -10.22
N VAL A 80 -2.37 -38.98 -10.49
CA VAL A 80 -1.43 -40.02 -10.00
C VAL A 80 -0.77 -39.49 -8.74
N THR A 81 -0.72 -40.32 -7.71
CA THR A 81 -0.10 -39.98 -6.41
C THR A 81 1.16 -40.81 -6.24
N ILE A 82 2.26 -40.14 -5.90
CA ILE A 82 3.48 -40.76 -5.41
C ILE A 82 3.59 -40.44 -3.93
N PRO A 83 3.29 -41.34 -3.00
CA PRO A 83 3.42 -41.13 -1.57
C PRO A 83 4.81 -41.53 -1.09
N ASP A 84 5.10 -41.17 0.19
CA ASP A 84 6.27 -41.61 0.96
C ASP A 84 7.61 -41.34 0.25
N ILE A 85 7.73 -40.21 -0.40
CA ILE A 85 8.97 -39.76 -1.06
C ILE A 85 10.05 -39.55 0.00
N GLN A 86 11.13 -40.33 -0.09
CA GLN A 86 12.26 -40.24 0.85
C GLN A 86 13.53 -39.69 0.19
N ASP A 87 13.60 -39.71 -1.12
CA ASP A 87 14.72 -39.18 -1.87
C ASP A 87 14.31 -38.82 -3.31
N VAL A 88 15.03 -37.86 -3.88
CA VAL A 88 14.89 -37.45 -5.28
C VAL A 88 16.26 -37.48 -5.92
N VAL A 89 16.31 -38.12 -7.06
CA VAL A 89 17.54 -38.24 -7.87
C VAL A 89 17.43 -37.33 -9.09
N ILE A 90 18.33 -36.39 -9.23
CA ILE A 90 18.41 -35.48 -10.38
C ILE A 90 19.73 -35.75 -11.11
N ASN A 91 19.66 -36.05 -12.41
CA ASN A 91 20.82 -36.37 -13.25
C ASN A 91 21.71 -37.50 -12.70
N GLY A 92 21.15 -38.44 -11.94
CA GLY A 92 21.85 -39.56 -11.36
C GLY A 92 22.42 -39.33 -9.97
N GLU A 93 22.26 -38.14 -9.41
CA GLU A 93 22.71 -37.78 -8.05
C GLU A 93 21.53 -37.59 -7.11
N SER A 94 21.61 -38.20 -5.92
CA SER A 94 20.61 -38.00 -4.87
C SER A 94 20.76 -36.62 -4.26
N LEU A 95 19.64 -35.91 -4.07
CA LEU A 95 19.62 -34.64 -3.37
C LEU A 95 19.82 -34.76 -1.85
N GLY A 96 19.56 -35.93 -1.27
CA GLY A 96 19.74 -36.19 0.15
C GLY A 96 18.83 -35.37 1.08
N LEU A 97 17.74 -34.80 0.57
CA LEU A 97 16.86 -33.90 1.31
C LEU A 97 15.76 -34.60 2.10
N GLY A 98 15.65 -35.94 1.93
CA GLY A 98 14.62 -36.73 2.61
C GLY A 98 13.22 -36.62 1.98
N GLY A 99 13.04 -35.94 0.85
CA GLY A 99 11.77 -35.73 0.18
C GLY A 99 11.93 -34.94 -1.10
N TYR A 100 10.81 -34.43 -1.62
CA TYR A 100 10.74 -33.61 -2.84
C TYR A 100 10.59 -32.13 -2.48
N LEU A 101 11.26 -31.23 -3.21
CA LEU A 101 11.12 -29.79 -3.04
C LEU A 101 9.89 -29.27 -3.79
N ASP A 102 9.08 -28.46 -3.15
CA ASP A 102 7.87 -27.88 -3.72
C ASP A 102 8.12 -26.61 -4.57
N ILE A 103 9.34 -26.12 -4.58
CA ILE A 103 9.77 -24.92 -5.33
C ILE A 103 8.95 -23.69 -4.94
N GLY A 104 8.88 -23.41 -3.63
CA GLY A 104 8.34 -22.18 -3.06
C GLY A 104 6.82 -22.04 -3.03
N ILE A 105 6.04 -23.00 -3.57
CA ILE A 105 4.57 -22.87 -3.64
C ILE A 105 3.93 -22.85 -2.25
N ILE A 106 4.45 -23.62 -1.30
CA ILE A 106 3.91 -23.68 0.06
C ILE A 106 4.22 -22.38 0.82
N ASP A 107 5.37 -21.79 0.58
CA ASP A 107 5.76 -20.50 1.17
C ASP A 107 4.84 -19.39 0.69
N THR A 108 4.72 -19.22 -0.62
CA THR A 108 3.77 -18.28 -1.25
C THR A 108 2.36 -18.42 -0.69
N MET A 109 1.85 -19.67 -0.56
CA MET A 109 0.50 -19.90 -0.05
C MET A 109 0.36 -19.56 1.44
N LYS A 110 1.40 -19.78 2.26
CA LYS A 110 1.42 -19.37 3.66
C LYS A 110 1.40 -17.85 3.79
N ASP A 111 2.21 -17.16 3.01
CA ASP A 111 2.34 -15.70 3.06
C ASP A 111 1.06 -15.02 2.59
N LEU A 112 0.46 -15.49 1.51
CA LEU A 112 -0.87 -15.03 1.08
C LEU A 112 -1.94 -15.29 2.14
N PHE A 113 -1.89 -16.42 2.85
CA PHE A 113 -2.85 -16.74 3.90
C PHE A 113 -2.68 -15.84 5.13
N VAL A 114 -1.45 -15.59 5.56
CA VAL A 114 -1.14 -14.67 6.67
C VAL A 114 -1.57 -13.25 6.31
N ASN A 115 -1.27 -12.80 5.09
CA ASN A 115 -1.72 -11.50 4.58
C ASN A 115 -3.24 -11.40 4.56
N PHE A 116 -3.95 -12.46 4.10
CA PHE A 116 -5.41 -12.51 4.11
C PHE A 116 -5.98 -12.34 5.52
N ILE A 117 -5.47 -13.08 6.51
CA ILE A 117 -5.91 -12.95 7.91
C ILE A 117 -5.68 -11.52 8.41
N GLY A 118 -4.49 -10.95 8.17
CA GLY A 118 -4.17 -9.58 8.53
C GLY A 118 -5.13 -8.56 7.91
N ALA A 119 -5.38 -8.70 6.60
CA ALA A 119 -6.30 -7.85 5.86
C ALA A 119 -7.74 -7.92 6.42
N VAL A 120 -8.24 -9.12 6.74
CA VAL A 120 -9.56 -9.32 7.35
C VAL A 120 -9.64 -8.64 8.72
N VAL A 121 -8.67 -8.89 9.61
CA VAL A 121 -8.66 -8.33 10.97
C VAL A 121 -8.62 -6.81 10.92
N PHE A 122 -7.74 -6.24 10.09
CA PHE A 122 -7.61 -4.80 9.94
C PHE A 122 -8.89 -4.17 9.37
N SER A 123 -9.45 -4.75 8.31
CA SER A 123 -10.67 -4.24 7.65
C SER A 123 -11.89 -4.31 8.56
N LEU A 124 -12.06 -5.40 9.31
CA LEU A 124 -13.13 -5.52 10.30
C LEU A 124 -12.97 -4.50 11.43
N SER A 125 -11.75 -4.32 11.93
CA SER A 125 -11.47 -3.31 12.95
C SER A 125 -11.80 -1.90 12.47
N GLY A 126 -11.42 -1.56 11.23
CA GLY A 126 -11.76 -0.31 10.57
C GLY A 126 -13.26 -0.14 10.35
N PHE A 127 -13.96 -1.20 9.95
CA PHE A 127 -15.42 -1.20 9.79
C PHE A 127 -16.15 -0.86 11.11
N PHE A 128 -15.80 -1.55 12.20
CA PHE A 128 -16.43 -1.30 13.50
C PHE A 128 -16.09 0.08 14.05
N PHE A 129 -14.85 0.55 13.82
CA PHE A 129 -14.46 1.91 14.18
C PHE A 129 -15.28 2.96 13.42
N ALA A 130 -15.36 2.87 12.10
CA ALA A 130 -16.12 3.79 11.25
C ALA A 130 -17.62 3.75 11.58
N ARG A 131 -18.18 2.57 11.84
CA ARG A 131 -19.59 2.41 12.22
C ARG A 131 -19.91 3.02 13.59
N SER A 132 -18.97 2.96 14.53
CA SER A 132 -19.16 3.53 15.88
C SER A 132 -19.02 5.05 15.93
N LYS A 133 -18.79 5.73 14.78
CA LYS A 133 -18.54 7.18 14.67
C LYS A 133 -17.45 7.68 15.64
N GLY A 134 -16.44 6.85 15.87
CA GLY A 134 -15.32 7.23 16.72
C GLY A 134 -15.62 7.31 18.24
N ARG A 135 -16.80 6.88 18.68
CA ARG A 135 -17.19 6.92 20.12
C ARG A 135 -16.41 5.93 20.98
N ARG A 136 -15.85 4.88 20.41
CA ARG A 136 -15.02 3.92 21.15
C ARG A 136 -13.54 4.26 20.95
N LYS A 137 -12.81 4.41 22.05
CA LYS A 137 -11.34 4.45 22.03
C LYS A 137 -10.86 3.10 21.46
N SER A 138 -10.49 3.09 20.20
CA SER A 138 -9.94 1.91 19.52
C SER A 138 -8.45 2.14 19.28
N ALA A 139 -7.66 1.07 19.23
CA ALA A 139 -6.27 1.12 18.83
C ALA A 139 -6.06 1.81 17.45
N ALA A 140 -7.10 1.77 16.59
CA ALA A 140 -7.10 2.46 15.31
C ALA A 140 -7.18 4.00 15.42
N GLN A 141 -7.49 4.55 16.59
CA GLN A 141 -7.63 6.01 16.76
C GLN A 141 -6.30 6.75 16.53
N GLY A 142 -5.17 6.10 16.80
CA GLY A 142 -3.83 6.65 16.52
C GLY A 142 -3.49 6.74 15.02
N PHE A 143 -4.21 6.02 14.15
CA PHE A 143 -4.03 6.04 12.70
C PHE A 143 -5.01 6.97 11.97
N VAL A 144 -5.97 7.55 12.67
CA VAL A 144 -6.93 8.47 12.07
C VAL A 144 -6.31 9.87 12.06
N PRO A 145 -6.13 10.51 10.90
CA PRO A 145 -5.67 11.88 10.84
C PRO A 145 -6.66 12.77 11.57
N SER A 146 -6.21 13.45 12.64
CA SER A 146 -7.00 14.50 13.30
C SER A 146 -6.75 15.83 12.61
N LYS A 147 -7.80 16.62 12.41
CA LYS A 147 -7.61 18.03 11.99
C LYS A 147 -6.79 18.72 13.07
N LYS A 148 -5.68 19.32 12.68
CA LYS A 148 -4.92 20.21 13.56
C LYS A 148 -5.81 21.42 13.88
N THR A 149 -5.74 21.91 15.10
CA THR A 149 -6.34 23.21 15.46
C THR A 149 -5.57 24.32 14.74
N ALA A 150 -6.20 25.47 14.47
CA ALA A 150 -5.57 26.59 13.78
C ALA A 150 -4.23 27.02 14.43
N GLU A 151 -4.11 26.84 15.76
CA GLU A 151 -2.86 27.09 16.51
C GLU A 151 -1.74 26.06 16.25
N GLN A 152 -2.06 24.91 15.67
CA GLN A 152 -1.11 23.83 15.33
C GLN A 152 -0.83 23.73 13.82
N ASP A 153 -1.47 24.60 13.03
CA ASP A 153 -1.29 24.64 11.58
C ASP A 153 -0.21 25.66 11.21
N TYR A 154 1.04 25.21 11.28
CA TYR A 154 2.21 26.02 10.91
C TYR A 154 2.15 26.61 9.49
N LEU A 155 1.33 26.04 8.61
CA LEU A 155 1.17 26.52 7.25
C LEU A 155 0.21 27.72 7.20
N GLN A 156 -0.87 27.72 7.99
CA GLN A 156 -1.73 28.88 8.12
C GLN A 156 -0.98 30.03 8.79
N GLN A 157 -0.21 29.74 9.85
CA GLN A 157 0.62 30.74 10.50
C GLN A 157 1.67 31.33 9.54
N ALA A 158 2.33 30.50 8.75
CA ALA A 158 3.31 30.97 7.77
C ALA A 158 2.68 31.78 6.62
N LEU A 159 1.44 31.48 6.22
CA LEU A 159 0.70 32.27 5.23
C LEU A 159 0.25 33.62 5.82
N GLU A 160 -0.24 33.66 7.05
CA GLU A 160 -0.61 34.89 7.75
C GLU A 160 0.61 35.79 7.98
N GLU A 161 1.78 35.21 8.34
CA GLU A 161 3.04 35.95 8.46
C GLU A 161 3.55 36.47 7.10
N ALA A 162 3.34 35.73 6.00
CA ALA A 162 3.71 36.17 4.67
C ALA A 162 2.82 37.32 4.18
N ASP A 163 1.49 37.20 4.36
CA ASP A 163 0.53 38.26 4.01
C ASP A 163 0.75 39.54 4.84
N GLN A 164 1.12 39.39 6.11
CA GLN A 164 1.43 40.54 6.97
C GLN A 164 2.72 41.22 6.53
N LYS A 165 3.72 40.44 6.06
CA LYS A 165 4.98 40.97 5.58
C LYS A 165 4.84 41.73 4.24
N ASP A 166 3.94 41.27 3.38
CA ASP A 166 3.63 41.92 2.11
C ASP A 166 2.76 43.18 2.33
N ALA A 167 1.93 43.21 3.37
CA ALA A 167 1.16 44.36 3.73
C ALA A 167 2.01 45.50 4.38
N ASP A 168 3.09 45.13 5.09
CA ASP A 168 4.04 46.05 5.71
C ASP A 168 5.20 46.45 4.77
N ALA A 169 5.25 45.94 3.55
CA ALA A 169 6.26 46.30 2.57
C ALA A 169 6.04 47.78 2.15
N PRO A 170 7.07 48.65 2.23
CA PRO A 170 6.94 50.04 1.81
C PRO A 170 6.56 50.11 0.34
N THR A 171 5.49 50.82 0.03
CA THR A 171 5.08 51.07 -1.36
C THR A 171 6.26 51.71 -2.11
N PRO A 172 6.65 51.14 -3.28
CA PRO A 172 7.69 51.78 -4.09
C PRO A 172 7.26 53.19 -4.45
N ASP A 173 8.15 54.13 -4.21
CA ASP A 173 8.02 55.57 -4.37
C ASP A 173 7.16 55.96 -5.58
N GLY A 174 6.28 56.94 -5.35
CA GLY A 174 5.43 57.56 -6.35
C GLY A 174 6.21 58.15 -7.53
N PRO A 175 5.53 58.54 -8.61
CA PRO A 175 6.15 59.01 -9.84
C PRO A 175 7.04 60.23 -9.58
N PRO A 176 8.21 60.36 -10.28
CA PRO A 176 9.12 61.47 -10.08
C PRO A 176 8.44 62.79 -10.36
N ALA A 177 8.68 63.77 -9.50
CA ALA A 177 8.17 65.13 -9.61
C ALA A 177 8.51 65.74 -10.99
N PRO A 178 7.59 66.52 -11.60
CA PRO A 178 7.84 67.17 -12.89
C PRO A 178 9.00 68.16 -12.77
N GLY A 179 10.01 67.99 -13.64
CA GLY A 179 11.18 68.82 -13.71
C GLY A 179 10.84 70.29 -13.90
N GLU A 180 11.53 71.18 -13.15
CA GLU A 180 11.53 72.61 -13.34
C GLU A 180 12.05 72.95 -14.75
N PRO A 181 11.50 74.02 -15.40
CA PRO A 181 12.00 74.46 -16.71
C PRO A 181 13.30 75.19 -16.54
N GLU A 182 14.34 74.77 -17.18
CA GLU A 182 15.56 75.54 -17.41
C GLU A 182 15.20 76.84 -18.15
N GLY A 183 15.36 77.96 -17.45
CA GLY A 183 15.26 79.31 -18.04
C GLY A 183 16.60 79.79 -18.56
N ALA A 184 16.54 80.28 -19.75
CA ALA A 184 17.37 81.24 -20.51
C ALA A 184 18.81 81.52 -20.09
#